data_563ff76f33a509311bf119fd4d598ac7
#
_entry.id   563ff76f33a509311bf119fd4d598ac7
#
_cell.length_a   1.000
_cell.length_b   1.000
_cell.length_c   1.000
_cell.angle_alpha   90.00
_cell.angle_beta   90.00
_cell.angle_gamma   90.00
#
_symmetry.space_group_name_H-M   'P 1'
#
loop_
_entity.id
_entity.type
_entity.pdbx_description
1 polymer ?
#
loop_
_entity_poly.entity_id
_entity_poly.type
_entity_poly.pdbx_seq_one_letter_code
_entity_poly.pdbx_strand_id
1 'polypeptide(L)'
;SSDQTFMQDVVEASRDVPVLVDFWAPWCGPCRQLGPMIEKTVLDAGGAVKLVKINIDENPGIAQQLRVQSIPAVFAFKNGQPVDGFTGALPESQIKDFIARISGKGPSEAEIRAIVERGLAAIEGGDLNGASQDFATVLQIDPGHPGALSGLVRVWLKAGDADKARQILAQIPEDSADDPAVDGARAALELATGRPIDDAATAALRQAVAQA
;
A
#
# COMPACT_ATOMS: atom_id res chain seq x y z
N SER A 1 -15.28 -7.83 -22.63
CA SER A 1 -15.09 -9.28 -22.69
C SER A 1 -16.42 -9.99 -22.42
N SER A 2 -16.45 -11.26 -22.71
CA SER A 2 -17.63 -12.12 -22.55
C SER A 2 -17.25 -13.45 -21.89
N ASP A 3 -18.26 -14.25 -21.50
CA ASP A 3 -18.07 -15.62 -20.99
C ASP A 3 -17.20 -16.47 -21.94
N GLN A 4 -17.28 -16.22 -23.26
CA GLN A 4 -16.54 -16.97 -24.29
C GLN A 4 -15.09 -16.50 -24.45
N THR A 5 -14.84 -15.20 -24.27
CA THR A 5 -13.50 -14.61 -24.51
C THR A 5 -12.71 -14.39 -23.23
N PHE A 6 -13.29 -14.65 -22.06
CA PHE A 6 -12.67 -14.40 -20.76
C PHE A 6 -11.30 -15.08 -20.60
N MET A 7 -11.17 -16.31 -21.05
CA MET A 7 -9.90 -17.04 -20.97
C MET A 7 -8.79 -16.28 -21.72
N GLN A 8 -9.07 -15.80 -22.92
CA GLN A 8 -8.10 -15.09 -23.74
C GLN A 8 -7.89 -13.66 -23.24
N ASP A 9 -8.98 -12.92 -23.00
CA ASP A 9 -8.93 -11.48 -22.69
C ASP A 9 -8.39 -11.21 -21.28
N VAL A 10 -8.55 -12.16 -20.36
CA VAL A 10 -8.21 -11.99 -18.94
C VAL A 10 -7.13 -12.97 -18.51
N VAL A 11 -7.38 -14.30 -18.57
CA VAL A 11 -6.48 -15.29 -17.99
C VAL A 11 -5.15 -15.34 -18.72
N GLU A 12 -5.18 -15.48 -20.06
CA GLU A 12 -3.96 -15.53 -20.88
C GLU A 12 -3.28 -14.15 -20.91
N ALA A 13 -4.04 -13.08 -21.13
CA ALA A 13 -3.51 -11.73 -21.17
C ALA A 13 -2.84 -11.29 -19.85
N SER A 14 -3.30 -11.82 -18.70
CA SER A 14 -2.75 -11.50 -17.39
C SER A 14 -1.37 -12.11 -17.13
N ARG A 15 -0.87 -12.96 -18.02
CA ARG A 15 0.51 -13.49 -17.96
C ARG A 15 1.55 -12.45 -18.38
N ASP A 16 1.15 -11.55 -19.27
CA ASP A 16 2.03 -10.48 -19.78
C ASP A 16 1.86 -9.18 -18.97
N VAL A 17 0.62 -8.79 -18.74
CA VAL A 17 0.26 -7.54 -18.03
C VAL A 17 -0.93 -7.83 -17.12
N PRO A 18 -0.92 -7.41 -15.84
CA PRO A 18 -2.07 -7.57 -14.97
C PRO A 18 -3.35 -7.03 -15.59
N VAL A 19 -4.45 -7.76 -15.43
CA VAL A 19 -5.77 -7.41 -15.98
C VAL A 19 -6.75 -7.14 -14.84
N LEU A 20 -7.36 -5.96 -14.84
CA LEU A 20 -8.48 -5.63 -13.97
C LEU A 20 -9.78 -6.00 -14.68
N VAL A 21 -10.66 -6.69 -13.96
CA VAL A 21 -11.97 -7.09 -14.46
C VAL A 21 -13.03 -6.36 -13.65
N ASP A 22 -13.74 -5.42 -14.27
CA ASP A 22 -14.85 -4.66 -13.69
C ASP A 22 -16.17 -5.34 -14.00
N PHE A 23 -16.82 -5.95 -13.00
CA PHE A 23 -18.15 -6.52 -13.08
C PHE A 23 -19.20 -5.45 -12.80
N TRP A 24 -20.03 -5.18 -13.79
CA TRP A 24 -21.00 -4.09 -13.76
C TRP A 24 -22.33 -4.46 -14.41
N ALA A 25 -23.33 -3.60 -14.26
CA ALA A 25 -24.59 -3.68 -15.01
C ALA A 25 -25.15 -2.28 -15.28
N PRO A 26 -25.99 -2.09 -16.34
CA PRO A 26 -26.57 -0.80 -16.70
C PRO A 26 -27.40 -0.15 -15.57
N TRP A 27 -28.09 -0.95 -14.81
CA TRP A 27 -28.96 -0.53 -13.68
C TRP A 27 -28.19 -0.19 -12.40
N CYS A 28 -26.89 -0.52 -12.32
CA CYS A 28 -26.06 -0.31 -11.13
C CYS A 28 -25.60 1.15 -11.03
N GLY A 29 -26.21 1.90 -10.13
CA GLY A 29 -25.87 3.31 -9.87
C GLY A 29 -24.40 3.51 -9.47
N PRO A 30 -23.86 2.79 -8.46
CA PRO A 30 -22.45 2.89 -8.06
C PRO A 30 -21.46 2.49 -9.16
N CYS A 31 -21.83 1.54 -10.05
CA CYS A 31 -20.99 1.16 -11.19
C CYS A 31 -20.78 2.31 -12.17
N ARG A 32 -21.82 3.14 -12.38
CA ARG A 32 -21.72 4.35 -13.24
C ARG A 32 -20.78 5.42 -12.68
N GLN A 33 -20.55 5.41 -11.37
CA GLN A 33 -19.57 6.30 -10.72
C GLN A 33 -18.16 5.71 -10.79
N LEU A 34 -18.02 4.41 -10.52
CA LEU A 34 -16.73 3.73 -10.52
C LEU A 34 -16.12 3.63 -11.93
N GLY A 35 -16.92 3.28 -12.94
CA GLY A 35 -16.46 3.01 -14.30
C GLY A 35 -15.53 4.10 -14.87
N PRO A 36 -15.97 5.37 -14.94
CA PRO A 36 -15.12 6.44 -15.46
C PRO A 36 -13.83 6.67 -14.65
N MET A 37 -13.89 6.46 -13.31
CA MET A 37 -12.72 6.63 -12.43
C MET A 37 -11.68 5.53 -12.68
N ILE A 38 -12.12 4.27 -12.77
CA ILE A 38 -11.19 3.15 -13.02
C ILE A 38 -10.62 3.23 -14.44
N GLU A 39 -11.42 3.59 -15.46
CA GLU A 39 -10.96 3.79 -16.82
C GLU A 39 -9.87 4.85 -16.90
N LYS A 40 -10.10 6.01 -16.27
CA LYS A 40 -9.10 7.09 -16.20
C LYS A 40 -7.83 6.62 -15.50
N THR A 41 -7.96 5.98 -14.33
CA THR A 41 -6.79 5.56 -13.55
C THR A 41 -5.95 4.49 -14.26
N VAL A 42 -6.61 3.57 -14.99
CA VAL A 42 -5.92 2.58 -15.83
C VAL A 42 -5.21 3.25 -17.01
N LEU A 43 -5.81 4.26 -17.62
CA LEU A 43 -5.18 5.04 -18.70
C LEU A 43 -3.95 5.78 -18.17
N ASP A 44 -4.07 6.42 -17.01
CA ASP A 44 -2.97 7.15 -16.34
C ASP A 44 -1.81 6.20 -15.95
N ALA A 45 -2.10 4.91 -15.72
CA ALA A 45 -1.09 3.89 -15.44
C ALA A 45 -0.22 3.50 -16.67
N GLY A 46 -0.50 4.05 -17.86
CA GLY A 46 0.37 3.97 -19.05
C GLY A 46 0.66 2.54 -19.53
N GLY A 47 -0.34 1.65 -19.48
CA GLY A 47 -0.20 0.26 -19.92
C GLY A 47 0.36 -0.70 -18.86
N ALA A 48 0.55 -0.26 -17.63
CA ALA A 48 0.99 -1.12 -16.52
C ALA A 48 -0.07 -2.14 -16.09
N VAL A 49 -1.34 -1.88 -16.42
CA VAL A 49 -2.48 -2.79 -16.26
C VAL A 49 -3.41 -2.65 -17.44
N LYS A 50 -4.20 -3.68 -17.73
CA LYS A 50 -5.32 -3.65 -18.67
C LYS A 50 -6.64 -3.63 -17.92
N LEU A 51 -7.67 -3.01 -18.51
CA LEU A 51 -9.03 -3.04 -18.00
C LEU A 51 -9.93 -3.85 -18.93
N VAL A 52 -10.67 -4.78 -18.35
CA VAL A 52 -11.73 -5.54 -19.01
C VAL A 52 -13.02 -5.30 -18.24
N LYS A 53 -14.10 -4.98 -18.96
CA LYS A 53 -15.43 -4.78 -18.35
C LYS A 53 -16.34 -5.92 -18.75
N ILE A 54 -17.09 -6.45 -17.76
CA ILE A 54 -18.02 -7.56 -17.94
C ILE A 54 -19.39 -7.15 -17.41
N ASN A 55 -20.35 -7.07 -18.33
CA ASN A 55 -21.75 -6.90 -17.98
C ASN A 55 -22.31 -8.24 -17.46
N ILE A 56 -22.71 -8.29 -16.19
CA ILE A 56 -23.17 -9.53 -15.54
C ILE A 56 -24.55 -10.02 -16.07
N ASP A 57 -25.34 -9.12 -16.64
CA ASP A 57 -26.63 -9.49 -17.24
C ASP A 57 -26.43 -10.29 -18.55
N GLU A 58 -25.36 -9.99 -19.29
CA GLU A 58 -25.03 -10.65 -20.56
C GLU A 58 -24.05 -11.82 -20.37
N ASN A 59 -23.30 -11.82 -19.26
CA ASN A 59 -22.23 -12.80 -18.98
C ASN A 59 -22.35 -13.36 -17.55
N PRO A 60 -23.43 -14.08 -17.24
CA PRO A 60 -23.65 -14.59 -15.90
C PRO A 60 -22.72 -15.76 -15.52
N GLY A 61 -22.15 -16.46 -16.50
CA GLY A 61 -21.31 -17.64 -16.26
C GLY A 61 -20.05 -17.30 -15.49
N ILE A 62 -19.31 -16.32 -15.95
CA ILE A 62 -18.08 -15.86 -15.30
C ILE A 62 -18.35 -15.19 -13.95
N ALA A 63 -19.44 -14.42 -13.84
CA ALA A 63 -19.84 -13.83 -12.57
C ALA A 63 -20.11 -14.90 -11.50
N GLN A 64 -20.76 -16.01 -11.87
CA GLN A 64 -21.00 -17.15 -10.97
C GLN A 64 -19.70 -17.89 -10.61
N GLN A 65 -18.83 -18.17 -11.60
CA GLN A 65 -17.55 -18.85 -11.35
C GLN A 65 -16.67 -18.08 -10.36
N LEU A 66 -16.62 -16.77 -10.47
CA LEU A 66 -15.86 -15.91 -9.58
C LEU A 66 -16.62 -15.51 -8.31
N ARG A 67 -17.83 -16.07 -8.12
CA ARG A 67 -18.69 -15.83 -6.94
C ARG A 67 -18.94 -14.35 -6.69
N VAL A 68 -19.22 -13.60 -7.75
CA VAL A 68 -19.60 -12.18 -7.65
C VAL A 68 -20.95 -12.08 -6.97
N GLN A 69 -20.98 -11.64 -5.72
CA GLN A 69 -22.20 -11.53 -4.91
C GLN A 69 -22.86 -10.15 -4.99
N SER A 70 -22.07 -9.13 -5.33
CA SER A 70 -22.54 -7.76 -5.45
C SER A 70 -21.71 -6.99 -6.47
N ILE A 71 -22.30 -5.97 -7.08
CA ILE A 71 -21.63 -5.08 -8.02
C ILE A 71 -21.71 -3.62 -7.52
N PRO A 72 -20.70 -2.78 -7.88
CA PRO A 72 -19.51 -3.12 -8.65
C PRO A 72 -18.58 -4.08 -7.91
N ALA A 73 -17.93 -4.96 -8.65
CA ALA A 73 -16.87 -5.81 -8.13
C ALA A 73 -15.71 -5.80 -9.12
N VAL A 74 -14.51 -5.54 -8.62
CA VAL A 74 -13.31 -5.49 -9.43
C VAL A 74 -12.34 -6.57 -8.96
N PHE A 75 -11.90 -7.42 -9.89
CA PHE A 75 -10.89 -8.45 -9.63
C PHE A 75 -9.62 -8.14 -10.43
N ALA A 76 -8.48 -8.39 -9.82
CA ALA A 76 -7.19 -8.31 -10.47
C ALA A 76 -6.66 -9.69 -10.78
N PHE A 77 -6.29 -9.91 -12.04
CA PHE A 77 -5.65 -11.13 -12.52
C PHE A 77 -4.18 -10.87 -12.83
N LYS A 78 -3.32 -11.79 -12.40
CA LYS A 78 -1.88 -11.79 -12.69
C LYS A 78 -1.40 -13.23 -12.83
N ASN A 79 -0.59 -13.50 -13.85
CA ASN A 79 -0.07 -14.85 -14.14
C ASN A 79 -1.18 -15.90 -14.31
N GLY A 80 -2.32 -15.53 -14.86
CA GLY A 80 -3.45 -16.43 -15.12
C GLY A 80 -4.36 -16.69 -13.93
N GLN A 81 -4.16 -16.03 -12.80
CA GLN A 81 -4.93 -16.26 -11.57
C GLN A 81 -5.45 -14.95 -10.96
N PRO A 82 -6.61 -14.97 -10.29
CA PRO A 82 -7.05 -13.85 -9.49
C PRO A 82 -6.12 -13.69 -8.28
N VAL A 83 -5.58 -12.49 -8.08
CA VAL A 83 -4.60 -12.21 -7.01
C VAL A 83 -5.14 -11.24 -5.97
N ASP A 84 -6.10 -10.38 -6.33
CA ASP A 84 -6.70 -9.39 -5.43
C ASP A 84 -8.04 -8.91 -5.99
N GLY A 85 -8.81 -8.15 -5.21
CA GLY A 85 -10.08 -7.57 -5.66
C GLY A 85 -10.75 -6.72 -4.59
N PHE A 86 -11.75 -5.95 -5.01
CA PHE A 86 -12.61 -5.20 -4.10
C PHE A 86 -14.07 -5.19 -4.59
N THR A 87 -14.99 -4.89 -3.68
CA THR A 87 -16.41 -4.72 -3.97
C THR A 87 -16.88 -3.34 -3.52
N GLY A 88 -17.86 -2.79 -4.25
CA GLY A 88 -18.35 -1.43 -4.02
C GLY A 88 -17.52 -0.36 -4.74
N ALA A 89 -18.00 0.89 -4.70
CA ALA A 89 -17.29 2.02 -5.26
C ALA A 89 -16.20 2.49 -4.31
N LEU A 90 -14.98 2.68 -4.83
CA LEU A 90 -13.85 3.23 -4.10
C LEU A 90 -13.53 4.66 -4.58
N PRO A 91 -12.96 5.52 -3.71
CA PRO A 91 -12.38 6.80 -4.11
C PRO A 91 -11.22 6.61 -5.11
N GLU A 92 -10.97 7.63 -5.95
CA GLU A 92 -9.90 7.56 -6.97
C GLU A 92 -8.52 7.25 -6.37
N SER A 93 -8.20 7.78 -5.18
CA SER A 93 -6.93 7.47 -4.49
C SER A 93 -6.76 5.99 -4.22
N GLN A 94 -7.79 5.32 -3.69
CA GLN A 94 -7.73 3.87 -3.39
C GLN A 94 -7.66 3.03 -4.67
N ILE A 95 -8.27 3.48 -5.77
CA ILE A 95 -8.13 2.81 -7.08
C ILE A 95 -6.69 2.93 -7.58
N LYS A 96 -6.05 4.10 -7.44
CA LYS A 96 -4.65 4.31 -7.77
C LYS A 96 -3.73 3.39 -6.97
N ASP A 97 -3.94 3.31 -5.66
CA ASP A 97 -3.16 2.45 -4.76
C ASP A 97 -3.33 0.96 -5.12
N PHE A 98 -4.57 0.56 -5.43
CA PHE A 98 -4.86 -0.79 -5.90
C PHE A 98 -4.11 -1.12 -7.20
N ILE A 99 -4.17 -0.24 -8.20
CA ILE A 99 -3.48 -0.41 -9.48
C ILE A 99 -1.96 -0.43 -9.30
N ALA A 100 -1.41 0.44 -8.47
CA ALA A 100 0.02 0.48 -8.16
C ALA A 100 0.50 -0.84 -7.58
N ARG A 101 -0.23 -1.38 -6.58
CA ARG A 101 0.06 -2.67 -5.95
C ARG A 101 0.03 -3.83 -6.94
N ILE A 102 -1.00 -3.90 -7.80
CA ILE A 102 -1.16 -4.99 -8.76
C ILE A 102 -0.13 -4.93 -9.89
N SER A 103 0.17 -3.75 -10.39
CA SER A 103 1.16 -3.56 -11.46
C SER A 103 2.59 -3.87 -11.03
N GLY A 104 2.85 -3.98 -9.71
CA GLY A 104 4.19 -4.06 -9.18
C GLY A 104 4.98 -2.76 -9.34
N LYS A 105 4.29 -1.69 -9.78
CA LYS A 105 4.76 -0.32 -9.70
C LYS A 105 4.16 0.25 -8.43
N GLY A 106 4.74 -0.08 -7.29
CA GLY A 106 4.52 0.68 -6.06
C GLY A 106 4.81 2.17 -6.33
N PRO A 107 4.45 3.07 -5.43
CA PRO A 107 4.84 4.45 -5.56
C PRO A 107 6.34 4.52 -5.83
N SER A 108 6.73 5.40 -6.73
CA SER A 108 8.15 5.63 -7.04
C SER A 108 8.90 6.05 -5.78
N GLU A 109 10.19 5.83 -5.73
CA GLU A 109 11.02 6.34 -4.62
C GLU A 109 10.80 7.83 -4.36
N ALA A 110 10.52 8.61 -5.40
CA ALA A 110 10.22 10.04 -5.27
C ALA A 110 8.89 10.28 -4.53
N GLU A 111 7.86 9.48 -4.82
CA GLU A 111 6.56 9.57 -4.12
C GLU A 111 6.68 9.10 -2.67
N ILE A 112 7.41 8.01 -2.41
CA ILE A 112 7.70 7.54 -1.04
C ILE A 112 8.43 8.63 -0.26
N ARG A 113 9.46 9.23 -0.85
CA ARG A 113 10.21 10.32 -0.25
C ARG A 113 9.32 11.52 0.08
N ALA A 114 8.44 11.91 -0.83
CA ALA A 114 7.49 13.00 -0.61
C ALA A 114 6.53 12.72 0.57
N ILE A 115 6.07 11.47 0.73
CA ILE A 115 5.24 11.07 1.89
C ILE A 115 6.05 11.18 3.18
N VAL A 116 7.29 10.69 3.20
CA VAL A 116 8.18 10.79 4.37
C VAL A 116 8.45 12.25 4.74
N GLU A 117 8.78 13.10 3.76
CA GLU A 117 9.01 14.53 3.99
C GLU A 117 7.77 15.24 4.54
N ARG A 118 6.58 14.91 4.04
CA ARG A 118 5.31 15.43 4.57
C ARG A 118 5.09 15.00 6.02
N GLY A 119 5.34 13.73 6.35
CA GLY A 119 5.26 13.24 7.72
C GLY A 119 6.23 13.94 8.66
N LEU A 120 7.46 14.20 8.22
CA LEU A 120 8.45 14.97 9.01
C LEU A 120 7.99 16.42 9.24
N ALA A 121 7.46 17.08 8.21
CA ALA A 121 6.90 18.42 8.34
C ALA A 121 5.67 18.45 9.29
N ALA A 122 4.84 17.40 9.28
CA ALA A 122 3.72 17.26 10.20
C ALA A 122 4.18 17.17 11.67
N ILE A 123 5.29 16.46 11.96
CA ILE A 123 5.92 16.44 13.30
C ILE A 123 6.31 17.84 13.75
N GLU A 124 6.92 18.62 12.88
CA GLU A 124 7.33 20.00 13.19
C GLU A 124 6.11 20.91 13.44
N GLY A 125 5.04 20.68 12.68
CA GLY A 125 3.76 21.37 12.87
C GLY A 125 2.93 20.90 14.08
N GLY A 126 3.38 19.83 14.78
CA GLY A 126 2.68 19.26 15.94
C GLY A 126 1.55 18.27 15.58
N ASP A 127 1.33 17.96 14.31
CA ASP A 127 0.36 16.95 13.87
C ASP A 127 0.98 15.55 13.90
N LEU A 128 1.07 14.99 15.10
CA LEU A 128 1.63 13.64 15.30
C LEU A 128 0.75 12.53 14.70
N ASN A 129 -0.57 12.77 14.60
CA ASN A 129 -1.48 11.80 14.00
C ASN A 129 -1.31 11.74 12.48
N GLY A 130 -1.26 12.88 11.80
CA GLY A 130 -1.00 12.97 10.37
C GLY A 130 0.36 12.38 10.02
N ALA A 131 1.41 12.69 10.80
CA ALA A 131 2.73 12.11 10.64
C ALA A 131 2.71 10.57 10.75
N SER A 132 2.02 10.03 11.76
CA SER A 132 1.89 8.58 11.95
C SER A 132 1.21 7.89 10.77
N GLN A 133 0.18 8.51 10.21
CA GLN A 133 -0.54 7.98 9.04
C GLN A 133 0.35 7.97 7.79
N ASP A 134 1.12 9.03 7.56
CA ASP A 134 2.06 9.12 6.45
C ASP A 134 3.13 8.02 6.53
N PHE A 135 3.76 7.85 7.70
CA PHE A 135 4.76 6.79 7.88
C PHE A 135 4.14 5.40 7.81
N ALA A 136 2.94 5.19 8.37
CA ALA A 136 2.25 3.91 8.25
C ALA A 136 1.94 3.56 6.77
N THR A 137 1.58 4.55 5.94
CA THR A 137 1.38 4.37 4.51
C THR A 137 2.65 3.87 3.82
N VAL A 138 3.81 4.45 4.15
CA VAL A 138 5.10 3.97 3.60
C VAL A 138 5.41 2.56 4.07
N LEU A 139 5.18 2.24 5.36
CA LEU A 139 5.47 0.92 5.92
C LEU A 139 4.53 -0.19 5.44
N GLN A 140 3.36 0.14 4.89
CA GLN A 140 2.52 -0.83 4.18
C GLN A 140 3.15 -1.28 2.85
N ILE A 141 3.99 -0.44 2.24
CA ILE A 141 4.66 -0.69 0.96
C ILE A 141 6.01 -1.35 1.22
N ASP A 142 6.79 -0.77 2.13
CA ASP A 142 8.11 -1.22 2.56
C ASP A 142 8.17 -1.24 4.10
N PRO A 143 7.90 -2.39 4.74
CA PRO A 143 7.91 -2.52 6.19
C PRO A 143 9.25 -2.18 6.86
N GLY A 144 10.35 -2.25 6.08
CA GLY A 144 11.71 -1.95 6.54
C GLY A 144 12.17 -0.53 6.26
N HIS A 145 11.35 0.34 5.68
CA HIS A 145 11.76 1.65 5.19
C HIS A 145 12.40 2.53 6.29
N PRO A 146 13.72 2.82 6.21
CA PRO A 146 14.45 3.46 7.32
C PRO A 146 13.92 4.85 7.65
N GLY A 147 13.60 5.66 6.66
CA GLY A 147 13.04 7.01 6.86
C GLY A 147 11.68 7.01 7.56
N ALA A 148 10.79 6.05 7.25
CA ALA A 148 9.47 5.95 7.87
C ALA A 148 9.56 5.43 9.32
N LEU A 149 10.37 4.40 9.58
CA LEU A 149 10.61 3.90 10.93
C LEU A 149 11.27 4.98 11.80
N SER A 150 12.28 5.67 11.30
CA SER A 150 12.93 6.81 11.98
C SER A 150 11.96 7.95 12.25
N GLY A 151 11.04 8.21 11.33
CA GLY A 151 9.96 9.17 11.52
C GLY A 151 9.03 8.79 12.67
N LEU A 152 8.61 7.51 12.75
CA LEU A 152 7.80 7.01 13.87
C LEU A 152 8.55 7.07 15.21
N VAL A 153 9.86 6.81 15.25
CA VAL A 153 10.67 7.03 16.47
C VAL A 153 10.50 8.47 16.95
N ARG A 154 10.62 9.45 16.05
CA ARG A 154 10.45 10.88 16.40
C ARG A 154 9.04 11.21 16.86
N VAL A 155 8.00 10.62 16.24
CA VAL A 155 6.60 10.78 16.67
C VAL A 155 6.45 10.33 18.13
N TRP A 156 6.93 9.13 18.46
CA TRP A 156 6.78 8.61 19.83
C TRP A 156 7.62 9.37 20.87
N LEU A 157 8.80 9.89 20.48
CA LEU A 157 9.56 10.79 21.34
C LEU A 157 8.83 12.10 21.62
N LYS A 158 8.20 12.70 20.62
CA LYS A 158 7.35 13.90 20.77
C LYS A 158 6.10 13.62 21.61
N ALA A 159 5.56 12.40 21.53
CA ALA A 159 4.44 11.95 22.38
C ALA A 159 4.85 11.62 23.81
N GLY A 160 6.17 11.61 24.13
CA GLY A 160 6.70 11.31 25.46
C GLY A 160 6.86 9.81 25.75
N ASP A 161 6.71 8.94 24.76
CA ASP A 161 6.83 7.48 24.88
C ASP A 161 8.16 6.98 24.32
N ALA A 162 9.21 7.12 25.12
CA ALA A 162 10.57 6.71 24.75
C ALA A 162 10.71 5.17 24.64
N ASP A 163 9.89 4.41 25.36
CA ASP A 163 9.95 2.94 25.30
C ASP A 163 9.41 2.43 23.95
N LYS A 164 8.32 3.02 23.47
CA LYS A 164 7.77 2.71 22.17
C LYS A 164 8.70 3.18 21.04
N ALA A 165 9.31 4.34 21.20
CA ALA A 165 10.35 4.83 20.27
C ALA A 165 11.50 3.83 20.16
N ARG A 166 11.97 3.25 21.26
CA ARG A 166 13.02 2.22 21.29
C ARG A 166 12.59 0.93 20.59
N GLN A 167 11.34 0.49 20.79
CA GLN A 167 10.80 -0.68 20.10
C GLN A 167 10.72 -0.49 18.57
N ILE A 168 10.33 0.69 18.11
CA ILE A 168 10.32 1.01 16.66
C ILE A 168 11.76 1.06 16.12
N LEU A 169 12.69 1.68 16.83
CA LEU A 169 14.10 1.73 16.40
C LEU A 169 14.69 0.31 16.23
N ALA A 170 14.28 -0.64 17.07
CA ALA A 170 14.71 -2.03 16.97
C ALA A 170 14.12 -2.78 15.76
N GLN A 171 13.10 -2.26 15.08
CA GLN A 171 12.54 -2.85 13.87
C GLN A 171 13.32 -2.44 12.60
N ILE A 172 14.20 -1.43 12.70
CA ILE A 172 14.99 -0.99 11.56
C ILE A 172 15.98 -2.11 11.17
N PRO A 173 15.98 -2.52 9.87
CA PRO A 173 16.89 -3.56 9.38
C PRO A 173 18.36 -3.20 9.59
N GLU A 174 19.21 -4.21 9.79
CA GLU A 174 20.66 -3.99 10.04
C GLU A 174 21.38 -3.41 8.82
N ASP A 175 20.95 -3.74 7.62
CA ASP A 175 21.48 -3.21 6.37
C ASP A 175 21.18 -1.70 6.16
N SER A 176 20.21 -1.18 6.92
CA SER A 176 19.85 0.24 6.93
C SER A 176 20.43 0.99 8.15
N ALA A 177 21.31 0.37 8.92
CA ALA A 177 21.85 0.95 10.16
C ALA A 177 22.67 2.24 9.93
N ASP A 178 23.30 2.36 8.75
CA ASP A 178 24.12 3.51 8.36
C ASP A 178 23.32 4.62 7.64
N ASP A 179 21.99 4.49 7.59
CA ASP A 179 21.13 5.52 6.98
C ASP A 179 21.10 6.79 7.86
N PRO A 180 21.32 7.99 7.30
CA PRO A 180 21.34 9.24 8.06
C PRO A 180 20.03 9.51 8.85
N ALA A 181 18.88 9.02 8.38
CA ALA A 181 17.62 9.14 9.10
C ALA A 181 17.64 8.31 10.40
N VAL A 182 18.27 7.13 10.34
CA VAL A 182 18.43 6.21 11.49
C VAL A 182 19.36 6.82 12.52
N ASP A 183 20.50 7.36 12.09
CA ASP A 183 21.44 8.07 12.96
C ASP A 183 20.77 9.23 13.70
N GLY A 184 19.99 10.02 12.95
CA GLY A 184 19.22 11.12 13.53
C GLY A 184 18.16 10.67 14.53
N ALA A 185 17.50 9.51 14.31
CA ALA A 185 16.54 8.94 15.24
C ALA A 185 17.20 8.38 16.50
N ARG A 186 18.37 7.73 16.38
CA ARG A 186 19.20 7.27 17.51
C ARG A 186 19.62 8.44 18.38
N ALA A 187 20.22 9.45 17.80
CA ALA A 187 20.64 10.65 18.52
C ALA A 187 19.47 11.33 19.25
N ALA A 188 18.30 11.41 18.62
CA ALA A 188 17.10 11.96 19.23
C ALA A 188 16.64 11.14 20.45
N LEU A 189 16.69 9.82 20.36
CA LEU A 189 16.31 8.91 21.46
C LEU A 189 17.33 9.01 22.63
N GLU A 190 18.63 9.05 22.35
CA GLU A 190 19.67 9.24 23.35
C GLU A 190 19.51 10.57 24.09
N LEU A 191 19.26 11.64 23.35
CA LEU A 191 19.03 12.97 23.94
C LEU A 191 17.79 12.97 24.85
N ALA A 192 16.70 12.36 24.40
CA ALA A 192 15.45 12.31 25.15
C ALA A 192 15.55 11.46 26.42
N THR A 193 16.36 10.38 26.39
CA THR A 193 16.49 9.45 27.53
C THR A 193 17.68 9.77 28.45
N GLY A 194 18.62 10.59 28.00
CA GLY A 194 19.88 10.86 28.71
C GLY A 194 20.79 9.64 28.85
N ARG A 195 20.58 8.60 28.01
CA ARG A 195 21.34 7.34 28.05
C ARG A 195 21.78 6.94 26.64
N PRO A 196 23.03 6.46 26.47
CA PRO A 196 23.45 5.84 25.21
C PRO A 196 22.54 4.65 24.87
N ILE A 197 22.33 4.42 23.59
CA ILE A 197 21.61 3.24 23.12
C ILE A 197 22.57 2.06 23.23
N ASP A 198 22.16 1.06 24.01
CA ASP A 198 22.88 -0.20 24.11
C ASP A 198 22.53 -1.06 22.88
N ASP A 199 23.50 -1.25 21.99
CA ASP A 199 23.34 -2.04 20.77
C ASP A 199 23.00 -3.52 21.10
N ALA A 200 23.49 -4.06 22.22
CA ALA A 200 23.13 -5.40 22.66
C ALA A 200 21.66 -5.49 23.11
N ALA A 201 21.15 -4.49 23.80
CA ALA A 201 19.73 -4.40 24.17
C ALA A 201 18.83 -4.23 22.94
N THR A 202 19.28 -3.47 21.95
CA THR A 202 18.58 -3.28 20.67
C THR A 202 18.54 -4.58 19.87
N ALA A 203 19.63 -5.34 19.82
CA ALA A 203 19.70 -6.65 19.17
C ALA A 203 18.78 -7.68 19.85
N ALA A 204 18.73 -7.70 21.19
CA ALA A 204 17.82 -8.57 21.93
C ALA A 204 16.33 -8.24 21.65
N LEU A 205 15.98 -6.95 21.52
CA LEU A 205 14.64 -6.50 21.16
C LEU A 205 14.26 -6.92 19.73
N ARG A 206 15.20 -6.83 18.77
CA ARG A 206 15.00 -7.33 17.39
C ARG A 206 14.69 -8.81 17.36
N GLN A 207 15.42 -9.62 18.10
CA GLN A 207 15.17 -11.05 18.22
C GLN A 207 13.80 -11.36 18.79
N ALA A 208 13.37 -10.62 19.81
CA ALA A 208 12.06 -10.80 20.42
C ALA A 208 10.91 -10.43 19.47
N VAL A 209 11.05 -9.37 18.69
CA VAL A 209 10.04 -8.94 17.68
C VAL A 209 9.97 -9.91 16.51
N ALA A 210 11.08 -10.52 16.08
CA ALA A 210 11.11 -11.50 15.00
C ALA A 210 10.49 -12.87 15.38
N GLN A 211 10.26 -13.13 16.66
CA GLN A 211 9.67 -14.38 17.19
C GLN A 211 8.20 -14.24 17.61
N ALA A 212 7.60 -13.05 17.49
CA ALA A 212 6.21 -12.75 17.86
C ALA A 212 5.29 -12.70 16.62
#